data_cc175a53009cbf877582539a19871031
#
_entry.id   cc175a53009cbf877582539a19871031
#
_cell.length_a   1.000
_cell.length_b   1.000
_cell.length_c   1.000
_cell.angle_alpha   90.00
_cell.angle_beta   90.00
_cell.angle_gamma   90.00
#
_symmetry.space_group_name_H-M   'P 1'
#
loop_
_entity.id
_entity.type
_entity.pdbx_description
1 polymer ?
#
loop_
_entity_poly.entity_id
_entity_poly.type
_entity_poly.pdbx_seq_one_letter_code
_entity_poly.pdbx_strand_id
1 'polypeptide(L)'
;MKIIALEESFWYEKLATEGSTVAHVRVKSAVAADWQRRLVDFTEYRLPDMDRNGVDMQVLSLTSPGIHVQPDPDIAVADARTANDFLADIVKEHPQRFAGLAAIPLQDPPEAAAELRRAIELGLCGALVNDHTLGHYLDEPQYARFWETLQDLDVPLYIHPNAVPADSWKVVQGYPAMDTAMWSWAPRTGGHAMRLILGGVFDRYPDARVILGHMGEFLPFQLSRLDSRFEVLDFEHPLERLPSEYFRTNIAITTTGVFSHAALIAAIGEVGVDNVMFSIDYPFESTEKAVQFIRTAPLAPADQARVAHVNAERILRLNQ
;
A
#
# COMPACT_ATOMS: atom_id res chain seq x y z
N MET A 1 -0.59 9.26 -22.94
CA MET A 1 -1.46 8.91 -21.78
C MET A 1 -0.63 9.22 -20.55
N LYS A 2 -1.17 10.01 -19.62
CA LYS A 2 -0.54 10.27 -18.32
C LYS A 2 -0.46 8.99 -17.52
N ILE A 3 0.61 8.78 -16.76
CA ILE A 3 0.83 7.60 -15.91
C ILE A 3 1.26 8.07 -14.52
N ILE A 4 0.48 7.72 -13.51
CA ILE A 4 0.79 7.91 -12.08
C ILE A 4 0.93 6.52 -11.47
N ALA A 5 2.08 6.23 -10.89
CA ALA A 5 2.36 4.95 -10.24
C ALA A 5 2.35 5.10 -8.72
N LEU A 6 1.72 4.16 -8.02
CA LEU A 6 1.67 4.08 -6.57
C LEU A 6 2.62 2.97 -6.06
N GLU A 7 2.85 2.93 -4.73
CA GLU A 7 3.69 1.91 -4.08
C GLU A 7 5.15 1.92 -4.56
N GLU A 8 5.65 3.14 -4.78
CA GLU A 8 7.01 3.33 -5.25
C GLU A 8 7.94 3.54 -4.05
N SER A 9 8.71 2.51 -3.72
CA SER A 9 9.45 2.44 -2.47
C SER A 9 10.67 3.34 -2.43
N PHE A 10 10.96 3.92 -1.23
CA PHE A 10 12.22 4.56 -0.91
C PHE A 10 12.72 4.12 0.47
N TRP A 11 14.00 4.33 0.73
CA TRP A 11 14.61 4.17 2.04
C TRP A 11 15.38 5.44 2.44
N TYR A 12 15.40 5.72 3.73
CA TYR A 12 16.16 6.83 4.30
C TYR A 12 17.15 6.33 5.35
N GLU A 13 18.44 6.50 5.08
CA GLU A 13 19.53 5.89 5.87
C GLU A 13 19.71 6.50 7.27
N LYS A 14 19.07 7.64 7.57
CA LYS A 14 19.17 8.30 8.88
C LYS A 14 18.14 7.84 9.91
N LEU A 15 17.31 6.87 9.58
CA LEU A 15 16.37 6.29 10.53
C LEU A 15 17.14 5.45 11.55
N ALA A 16 16.70 5.51 12.82
CA ALA A 16 17.25 4.68 13.89
C ALA A 16 16.78 3.22 13.77
N THR A 17 15.59 2.99 13.20
CA THR A 17 15.09 1.66 12.86
C THR A 17 15.94 1.06 11.75
N GLU A 18 16.60 -0.06 12.03
CA GLU A 18 17.43 -0.76 11.06
C GLU A 18 16.58 -1.63 10.12
N GLY A 19 16.97 -1.66 8.87
CA GLY A 19 16.51 -2.65 7.89
C GLY A 19 15.54 -2.13 6.85
N SER A 20 15.96 -2.30 5.59
CA SER A 20 15.10 -2.28 4.43
C SER A 20 14.70 -3.73 4.07
N THR A 21 13.67 -3.90 3.26
CA THR A 21 13.23 -5.20 2.69
C THR A 21 14.39 -6.04 2.14
N VAL A 22 15.40 -5.38 1.57
CA VAL A 22 16.56 -6.02 0.95
C VAL A 22 17.39 -6.84 1.95
N ALA A 23 17.40 -6.47 3.22
CA ALA A 23 18.16 -7.16 4.25
C ALA A 23 17.55 -8.54 4.62
N HIS A 24 16.27 -8.75 4.37
CA HIS A 24 15.53 -9.93 4.84
C HIS A 24 15.20 -10.94 3.74
N VAL A 25 15.35 -10.56 2.46
CA VAL A 25 15.01 -11.41 1.31
C VAL A 25 16.26 -12.03 0.72
N ARG A 26 16.23 -13.36 0.50
CA ARG A 26 17.33 -14.09 -0.16
C ARG A 26 17.28 -13.88 -1.67
N VAL A 27 17.75 -12.72 -2.13
CA VAL A 27 17.91 -12.42 -3.57
C VAL A 27 19.37 -12.52 -3.99
N LYS A 28 19.61 -12.59 -5.31
CA LYS A 28 20.95 -12.56 -5.86
C LYS A 28 21.67 -11.26 -5.45
N SER A 29 22.93 -11.33 -5.04
CA SER A 29 23.68 -10.18 -4.50
C SER A 29 23.69 -8.96 -5.43
N ALA A 30 23.80 -9.17 -6.74
CA ALA A 30 23.75 -8.07 -7.71
C ALA A 30 22.38 -7.37 -7.75
N VAL A 31 21.27 -8.13 -7.58
CA VAL A 31 19.91 -7.58 -7.51
C VAL A 31 19.75 -6.79 -6.22
N ALA A 32 20.15 -7.35 -5.08
CA ALA A 32 20.10 -6.66 -3.80
C ALA A 32 20.85 -5.32 -3.82
N ALA A 33 22.09 -5.31 -4.38
CA ALA A 33 22.89 -4.09 -4.51
C ALA A 33 22.23 -3.04 -5.42
N ASP A 34 21.57 -3.47 -6.50
CA ASP A 34 20.83 -2.57 -7.38
C ASP A 34 19.61 -1.96 -6.68
N TRP A 35 18.84 -2.77 -5.98
CA TRP A 35 17.68 -2.29 -5.20
C TRP A 35 18.09 -1.31 -4.10
N GLN A 36 19.13 -1.63 -3.31
CA GLN A 36 19.64 -0.74 -2.26
C GLN A 36 20.00 0.63 -2.80
N ARG A 37 20.76 0.67 -3.92
CA ARG A 37 21.13 1.92 -4.57
C ARG A 37 19.93 2.73 -5.06
N ARG A 38 18.93 2.08 -5.63
CA ARG A 38 17.72 2.73 -6.17
C ARG A 38 16.74 3.18 -5.09
N LEU A 39 16.72 2.52 -3.94
CA LEU A 39 15.86 2.89 -2.82
C LEU A 39 16.23 4.24 -2.20
N VAL A 40 17.50 4.59 -2.18
CA VAL A 40 17.99 5.84 -1.58
C VAL A 40 18.16 6.96 -2.62
N ASP A 41 17.91 6.67 -3.90
CA ASP A 41 18.07 7.62 -4.99
C ASP A 41 16.73 8.12 -5.52
N PHE A 42 16.70 9.40 -5.86
CA PHE A 42 15.53 10.06 -6.46
C PHE A 42 15.84 10.66 -7.84
N THR A 43 17.05 11.06 -8.12
CA THR A 43 17.41 11.88 -9.28
C THR A 43 18.31 11.20 -10.31
N GLU A 44 19.26 10.37 -9.89
CA GLU A 44 20.26 9.76 -10.79
C GLU A 44 19.73 8.50 -11.49
N TYR A 45 18.88 7.72 -10.81
CA TYR A 45 18.30 6.47 -11.34
C TYR A 45 16.79 6.59 -11.54
N ARG A 46 16.06 7.09 -10.53
CA ARG A 46 14.60 7.10 -10.51
C ARG A 46 14.00 8.04 -11.57
N LEU A 47 14.37 9.33 -11.60
CA LEU A 47 13.85 10.25 -12.62
C LEU A 47 14.20 9.83 -14.05
N PRO A 48 15.45 9.43 -14.38
CA PRO A 48 15.74 8.90 -15.69
C PRO A 48 15.00 7.61 -16.07
N ASP A 49 14.69 6.74 -15.08
CA ASP A 49 13.89 5.55 -15.32
C ASP A 49 12.43 5.90 -15.64
N MET A 50 11.85 6.82 -14.89
CA MET A 50 10.52 7.39 -15.15
C MET A 50 10.45 8.01 -16.54
N ASP A 51 11.45 8.83 -16.92
CA ASP A 51 11.50 9.53 -18.22
C ASP A 51 11.58 8.54 -19.39
N ARG A 52 12.46 7.55 -19.31
CA ARG A 52 12.61 6.52 -20.34
C ARG A 52 11.33 5.73 -20.58
N ASN A 53 10.56 5.50 -19.54
CA ASN A 53 9.35 4.69 -19.59
C ASN A 53 8.07 5.54 -19.74
N GLY A 54 8.16 6.85 -19.60
CA GLY A 54 7.03 7.77 -19.70
C GLY A 54 6.09 7.64 -18.52
N VAL A 55 6.64 7.56 -17.31
CA VAL A 55 5.93 7.70 -16.03
C VAL A 55 5.96 9.17 -15.62
N ASP A 56 4.79 9.78 -15.48
CA ASP A 56 4.69 11.20 -15.17
C ASP A 56 4.92 11.48 -13.69
N MET A 57 4.36 10.65 -12.81
CA MET A 57 4.47 10.81 -11.35
C MET A 57 4.59 9.46 -10.65
N GLN A 58 5.38 9.43 -9.58
CA GLN A 58 5.42 8.32 -8.61
C GLN A 58 4.92 8.80 -7.24
N VAL A 59 4.09 8.00 -6.59
CA VAL A 59 3.66 8.19 -5.21
C VAL A 59 4.59 7.36 -4.33
N LEU A 60 5.44 8.04 -3.59
CA LEU A 60 6.53 7.45 -2.82
C LEU A 60 6.06 7.00 -1.44
N SER A 61 6.62 5.91 -0.95
CA SER A 61 6.37 5.42 0.40
C SER A 61 7.61 4.75 1.00
N LEU A 62 7.73 4.79 2.33
CA LEU A 62 8.83 4.13 3.02
C LEU A 62 8.74 2.62 2.85
N THR A 63 9.80 2.00 2.34
CA THR A 63 9.84 0.55 2.05
C THR A 63 9.59 -0.30 3.29
N SER A 64 8.99 -1.48 3.11
CA SER A 64 8.83 -2.50 4.16
C SER A 64 10.23 -2.97 4.68
N PRO A 65 10.35 -3.34 5.95
CA PRO A 65 9.33 -3.30 7.00
C PRO A 65 9.08 -1.89 7.57
N GLY A 66 9.86 -0.90 7.16
CA GLY A 66 9.77 0.47 7.62
C GLY A 66 9.90 0.58 9.14
N ILE A 67 9.17 1.51 9.72
CA ILE A 67 9.19 1.75 11.17
C ILE A 67 8.34 0.74 11.97
N HIS A 68 7.52 -0.10 11.31
CA HIS A 68 6.54 -0.97 11.98
C HIS A 68 7.16 -2.13 12.76
N VAL A 69 8.45 -2.41 12.56
CA VAL A 69 9.22 -3.40 13.34
C VAL A 69 9.96 -2.80 14.53
N GLN A 70 9.95 -1.46 14.69
CA GLN A 70 10.60 -0.79 15.83
C GLN A 70 9.82 -1.08 17.11
N PRO A 71 10.46 -1.72 18.13
CA PRO A 71 9.77 -2.07 19.37
C PRO A 71 9.61 -0.89 20.34
N ASP A 72 10.43 0.16 20.20
CA ASP A 72 10.38 1.36 21.04
C ASP A 72 9.48 2.41 20.39
N PRO A 73 8.33 2.77 21.03
CA PRO A 73 7.40 3.74 20.48
C PRO A 73 8.00 5.13 20.26
N ASP A 74 8.85 5.59 21.16
CA ASP A 74 9.47 6.92 21.05
C ASP A 74 10.40 7.00 19.84
N ILE A 75 11.15 5.92 19.57
CA ILE A 75 12.00 5.81 18.38
C ILE A 75 11.12 5.73 17.13
N ALA A 76 10.06 4.93 17.15
CA ALA A 76 9.14 4.81 16.01
C ALA A 76 8.50 6.16 15.63
N VAL A 77 8.09 6.96 16.63
CA VAL A 77 7.56 8.32 16.43
C VAL A 77 8.63 9.25 15.86
N ALA A 78 9.86 9.21 16.38
CA ALA A 78 10.95 10.04 15.88
C ALA A 78 11.33 9.69 14.44
N ASP A 79 11.39 8.39 14.11
CA ASP A 79 11.67 7.90 12.76
C ASP A 79 10.55 8.23 11.78
N ALA A 80 9.26 8.11 12.19
CA ALA A 80 8.13 8.52 11.37
C ALA A 80 8.23 10.00 10.97
N ARG A 81 8.46 10.88 11.93
CA ARG A 81 8.64 12.32 11.69
C ARG A 81 9.83 12.59 10.77
N THR A 82 10.94 11.94 11.01
CA THR A 82 12.16 12.07 10.20
C THR A 82 11.94 11.62 8.76
N ALA A 83 11.27 10.49 8.55
CA ALA A 83 10.94 9.97 7.21
C ALA A 83 9.96 10.88 6.47
N ASN A 84 8.92 11.36 7.16
CA ASN A 84 7.88 12.20 6.57
C ASN A 84 8.41 13.61 6.23
N ASP A 85 9.25 14.20 7.07
CA ASP A 85 9.93 15.48 6.78
C ASP A 85 10.82 15.34 5.54
N PHE A 86 11.62 14.29 5.48
CA PHE A 86 12.46 14.01 4.32
C PHE A 86 11.64 13.80 3.04
N LEU A 87 10.57 13.00 3.11
CA LEU A 87 9.70 12.76 1.97
C LEU A 87 8.99 14.04 1.49
N ALA A 88 8.51 14.86 2.43
CA ALA A 88 7.88 16.15 2.11
C ALA A 88 8.86 17.11 1.41
N ASP A 89 10.12 17.14 1.81
CA ASP A 89 11.16 17.92 1.13
C ASP A 89 11.39 17.42 -0.30
N ILE A 90 11.49 16.11 -0.53
CA ILE A 90 11.62 15.53 -1.88
C ILE A 90 10.41 15.86 -2.76
N VAL A 91 9.19 15.74 -2.22
CA VAL A 91 7.96 16.11 -2.94
C VAL A 91 7.98 17.61 -3.31
N LYS A 92 8.40 18.46 -2.39
CA LYS A 92 8.50 19.92 -2.62
C LYS A 92 9.57 20.30 -3.65
N GLU A 93 10.67 19.55 -3.72
CA GLU A 93 11.71 19.75 -4.74
C GLU A 93 11.23 19.32 -6.14
N HIS A 94 10.37 18.30 -6.22
CA HIS A 94 9.90 17.71 -7.47
C HIS A 94 8.37 17.55 -7.54
N PRO A 95 7.57 18.62 -7.34
CA PRO A 95 6.13 18.52 -7.13
C PRO A 95 5.33 18.00 -8.33
N GLN A 96 5.93 18.02 -9.54
CA GLN A 96 5.32 17.47 -10.75
C GLN A 96 5.69 16.00 -10.99
N ARG A 97 6.61 15.45 -10.20
CA ARG A 97 7.16 14.10 -10.39
C ARG A 97 6.89 13.18 -9.21
N PHE A 98 6.76 13.73 -8.00
CA PHE A 98 6.56 12.96 -6.78
C PHE A 98 5.36 13.46 -5.98
N ALA A 99 4.66 12.52 -5.39
CA ALA A 99 3.76 12.68 -4.26
C ALA A 99 4.19 11.67 -3.18
N GLY A 100 3.61 11.72 -1.97
CA GLY A 100 4.09 10.87 -0.90
C GLY A 100 3.01 10.37 0.04
N LEU A 101 3.16 9.14 0.53
CA LEU A 101 2.37 8.54 1.59
C LEU A 101 3.18 8.54 2.90
N ALA A 102 2.58 9.04 3.96
CA ALA A 102 3.21 9.17 5.27
C ALA A 102 3.48 7.81 5.93
N ALA A 103 4.65 7.65 6.54
CA ALA A 103 4.93 6.58 7.49
C ALA A 103 4.26 6.91 8.84
N ILE A 104 3.55 5.94 9.43
CA ILE A 104 2.69 6.14 10.60
C ILE A 104 3.18 5.31 11.79
N PRO A 105 3.49 5.90 12.96
CA PRO A 105 4.01 5.19 14.13
C PRO A 105 2.87 4.52 14.93
N LEU A 106 2.36 3.39 14.43
CA LEU A 106 1.24 2.66 15.04
C LEU A 106 1.58 2.04 16.41
N GLN A 107 2.84 2.06 16.82
CA GLN A 107 3.30 1.69 18.16
C GLN A 107 2.74 2.63 19.24
N ASP A 108 2.44 3.88 18.87
CA ASP A 108 1.77 4.88 19.71
C ASP A 108 0.52 5.41 18.98
N PRO A 109 -0.68 4.84 19.23
CA PRO A 109 -1.89 5.22 18.51
C PRO A 109 -2.28 6.70 18.62
N PRO A 110 -2.14 7.40 19.76
CA PRO A 110 -2.27 8.86 19.83
C PRO A 110 -1.32 9.62 18.90
N GLU A 111 -0.04 9.27 18.91
CA GLU A 111 0.97 9.90 18.05
C GLU A 111 0.77 9.54 16.58
N ALA A 112 0.27 8.34 16.27
CA ALA A 112 -0.10 7.95 14.90
C ALA A 112 -1.13 8.91 14.29
N ALA A 113 -2.17 9.26 15.04
CA ALA A 113 -3.19 10.22 14.61
C ALA A 113 -2.62 11.65 14.49
N ALA A 114 -1.75 12.06 15.41
CA ALA A 114 -1.11 13.37 15.39
C ALA A 114 -0.14 13.50 14.20
N GLU A 115 0.67 12.48 13.95
CA GLU A 115 1.63 12.45 12.85
C GLU A 115 0.94 12.41 11.48
N LEU A 116 -0.18 11.70 11.36
CA LEU A 116 -0.97 11.74 10.12
C LEU A 116 -1.43 13.18 9.81
N ARG A 117 -2.00 13.92 10.79
CA ARG A 117 -2.40 15.33 10.58
C ARG A 117 -1.22 16.18 10.16
N ARG A 118 -0.09 16.06 10.86
CA ARG A 118 1.13 16.81 10.55
C ARG A 118 1.65 16.50 9.15
N ALA A 119 1.67 15.22 8.75
CA ALA A 119 2.15 14.81 7.45
C ALA A 119 1.29 15.34 6.29
N ILE A 120 -0.03 15.39 6.46
CA ILE A 120 -0.94 15.99 5.48
C ILE A 120 -0.72 17.51 5.41
N GLU A 121 -0.49 18.20 6.52
CA GLU A 121 -0.12 19.62 6.57
C GLU A 121 1.21 19.91 5.85
N LEU A 122 2.15 18.96 5.83
CA LEU A 122 3.40 19.03 5.07
C LEU A 122 3.21 18.82 3.55
N GLY A 123 2.02 18.38 3.11
CA GLY A 123 1.69 18.16 1.70
C GLY A 123 1.73 16.70 1.25
N LEU A 124 1.83 15.73 2.16
CA LEU A 124 1.67 14.32 1.84
C LEU A 124 0.18 14.00 1.57
N CYS A 125 -0.11 12.97 0.76
CA CYS A 125 -1.44 12.73 0.20
C CYS A 125 -2.19 11.53 0.80
N GLY A 126 -1.68 10.94 1.87
CA GLY A 126 -2.26 9.78 2.56
C GLY A 126 -1.24 9.13 3.47
N ALA A 127 -1.53 7.93 3.92
CA ALA A 127 -0.66 7.14 4.78
C ALA A 127 -0.33 5.78 4.16
N LEU A 128 0.83 5.21 4.50
CA LEU A 128 1.15 3.81 4.24
C LEU A 128 1.58 3.14 5.54
N VAL A 129 1.05 1.93 5.77
CA VAL A 129 1.47 1.04 6.85
C VAL A 129 1.88 -0.31 6.27
N ASN A 130 2.91 -0.92 6.86
CA ASN A 130 3.37 -2.25 6.46
C ASN A 130 2.66 -3.30 7.33
N ASP A 131 1.50 -3.76 6.88
CA ASP A 131 0.65 -4.78 7.50
C ASP A 131 0.50 -4.57 9.04
N HIS A 132 0.85 -5.56 9.84
CA HIS A 132 0.77 -5.48 11.30
C HIS A 132 1.93 -4.69 11.92
N THR A 133 1.69 -4.06 13.06
CA THR A 133 2.73 -3.44 13.89
C THR A 133 2.92 -4.27 15.15
N LEU A 134 4.04 -4.98 15.26
CA LEU A 134 4.39 -5.85 16.39
C LEU A 134 3.30 -6.89 16.72
N GLY A 135 2.56 -7.38 15.71
CA GLY A 135 1.47 -8.33 15.87
C GLY A 135 0.10 -7.71 16.10
N HIS A 136 -0.02 -6.39 16.21
CA HIS A 136 -1.29 -5.67 16.29
C HIS A 136 -1.84 -5.30 14.92
N TYR A 137 -3.15 -5.39 14.75
CA TYR A 137 -3.87 -5.11 13.53
C TYR A 137 -4.82 -3.92 13.68
N LEU A 138 -5.09 -3.22 12.61
CA LEU A 138 -5.82 -1.95 12.61
C LEU A 138 -7.33 -2.05 12.93
N ASP A 139 -7.89 -3.25 13.04
CA ASP A 139 -9.25 -3.46 13.55
C ASP A 139 -9.35 -3.34 15.08
N GLU A 140 -8.21 -3.35 15.79
CA GLU A 140 -8.16 -3.27 17.24
C GLU A 140 -8.60 -1.91 17.77
N PRO A 141 -9.32 -1.84 18.92
CA PRO A 141 -9.94 -0.61 19.42
C PRO A 141 -8.97 0.55 19.68
N GLN A 142 -7.70 0.26 19.94
CA GLN A 142 -6.66 1.27 20.19
C GLN A 142 -6.44 2.21 18.99
N TYR A 143 -6.79 1.78 17.77
CA TYR A 143 -6.63 2.58 16.55
C TYR A 143 -7.86 3.41 16.18
N ALA A 144 -8.89 3.48 17.04
CA ALA A 144 -10.12 4.23 16.77
C ALA A 144 -9.82 5.69 16.37
N ARG A 145 -8.97 6.39 17.14
CA ARG A 145 -8.59 7.78 16.87
C ARG A 145 -7.84 7.95 15.54
N PHE A 146 -7.06 6.96 15.14
CA PHE A 146 -6.37 6.98 13.84
C PHE A 146 -7.38 6.89 12.69
N TRP A 147 -8.39 6.01 12.80
CA TRP A 147 -9.48 5.91 11.81
C TRP A 147 -10.33 7.17 11.73
N GLU A 148 -10.68 7.76 12.86
CA GLU A 148 -11.36 9.07 12.93
C GLU A 148 -10.55 10.12 12.16
N THR A 149 -9.24 10.15 12.37
CA THR A 149 -8.35 11.12 11.71
C THR A 149 -8.25 10.89 10.21
N LEU A 150 -8.14 9.64 9.75
CA LEU A 150 -8.17 9.32 8.31
C LEU A 150 -9.45 9.81 7.63
N GLN A 151 -10.59 9.54 8.28
CA GLN A 151 -11.90 9.96 7.77
C GLN A 151 -12.05 11.48 7.77
N ASP A 152 -11.70 12.16 8.86
CA ASP A 152 -11.77 13.63 9.00
C ASP A 152 -10.93 14.36 7.94
N LEU A 153 -9.76 13.82 7.60
CA LEU A 153 -8.87 14.37 6.59
C LEU A 153 -9.25 13.96 5.17
N ASP A 154 -10.14 12.98 5.03
CA ASP A 154 -10.55 12.35 3.76
C ASP A 154 -9.32 11.93 2.93
N VAL A 155 -8.41 11.20 3.56
CA VAL A 155 -7.19 10.66 2.93
C VAL A 155 -7.15 9.13 3.02
N PRO A 156 -6.56 8.43 2.04
CA PRO A 156 -6.51 6.98 2.06
C PRO A 156 -5.38 6.45 2.93
N LEU A 157 -5.58 5.22 3.40
CA LEU A 157 -4.57 4.38 4.01
C LEU A 157 -4.15 3.27 3.04
N TYR A 158 -2.88 3.22 2.67
CA TYR A 158 -2.29 2.11 1.94
C TYR A 158 -1.81 1.04 2.93
N ILE A 159 -2.25 -0.21 2.78
CA ILE A 159 -1.75 -1.35 3.54
C ILE A 159 -0.85 -2.18 2.62
N HIS A 160 0.44 -2.14 2.91
CA HIS A 160 1.50 -2.86 2.20
C HIS A 160 1.90 -4.10 3.00
N PRO A 161 2.33 -5.19 2.37
CA PRO A 161 2.85 -6.37 3.07
C PRO A 161 4.02 -6.07 4.02
N ASN A 162 4.16 -6.89 5.07
CA ASN A 162 5.28 -6.87 5.99
C ASN A 162 5.92 -8.26 6.17
N ALA A 163 7.11 -8.25 6.77
CA ALA A 163 7.75 -9.47 7.24
C ALA A 163 6.89 -10.18 8.30
N VAL A 164 7.06 -11.47 8.39
CA VAL A 164 6.25 -12.38 9.18
C VAL A 164 6.52 -12.26 10.68
N PRO A 165 5.48 -12.28 11.55
CA PRO A 165 5.68 -12.63 12.95
C PRO A 165 6.34 -14.01 13.10
N ALA A 166 7.10 -14.20 14.20
CA ALA A 166 7.93 -15.39 14.42
C ALA A 166 7.15 -16.73 14.55
N ASP A 167 5.83 -16.68 14.67
CA ASP A 167 4.93 -17.86 14.75
C ASP A 167 4.50 -18.42 13.40
N SER A 168 5.30 -18.20 12.41
CA SER A 168 5.15 -18.51 10.99
C SER A 168 4.25 -19.72 10.65
N TRP A 169 3.52 -19.59 9.56
CA TRP A 169 2.73 -20.69 8.98
C TRP A 169 3.57 -21.94 8.74
N LYS A 170 3.12 -23.07 9.25
CA LYS A 170 3.76 -24.36 8.96
C LYS A 170 3.88 -24.66 7.48
N VAL A 171 2.96 -24.13 6.66
CA VAL A 171 2.94 -24.35 5.20
C VAL A 171 4.17 -23.77 4.50
N VAL A 172 4.82 -22.75 5.04
CA VAL A 172 6.03 -22.16 4.45
C VAL A 172 7.33 -22.73 5.05
N GLN A 173 7.25 -23.56 6.09
CA GLN A 173 8.43 -24.15 6.73
C GLN A 173 9.22 -25.03 5.74
N GLY A 174 10.53 -24.80 5.65
CA GLY A 174 11.40 -25.46 4.68
C GLY A 174 11.44 -24.82 3.30
N TYR A 175 10.58 -23.83 3.03
CA TYR A 175 10.49 -23.11 1.76
C TYR A 175 10.57 -21.60 1.96
N PRO A 176 11.75 -21.04 2.34
CA PRO A 176 11.89 -19.63 2.71
C PRO A 176 11.45 -18.64 1.61
N ALA A 177 11.51 -19.04 0.33
CA ALA A 177 10.98 -18.22 -0.75
C ALA A 177 9.45 -18.02 -0.69
N MET A 178 8.71 -18.97 -0.13
CA MET A 178 7.27 -18.84 0.06
C MET A 178 6.92 -17.82 1.16
N ASP A 179 7.86 -17.52 2.05
CA ASP A 179 7.65 -16.55 3.13
C ASP A 179 8.07 -15.13 2.72
N THR A 180 7.75 -14.76 1.50
CA THR A 180 8.04 -13.47 0.87
C THR A 180 6.89 -13.06 -0.05
N ALA A 181 7.12 -12.03 -0.86
CA ALA A 181 6.24 -11.59 -1.95
C ALA A 181 5.81 -12.71 -2.92
N MET A 182 6.58 -13.81 -2.97
CA MET A 182 6.20 -14.96 -3.81
C MET A 182 4.85 -15.58 -3.38
N TRP A 183 4.51 -15.58 -2.09
CA TRP A 183 3.29 -16.22 -1.60
C TRP A 183 2.71 -15.59 -0.33
N SER A 184 3.43 -15.61 0.81
CA SER A 184 2.83 -15.42 2.13
C SER A 184 2.34 -13.99 2.36
N TRP A 185 2.89 -13.02 1.70
CA TRP A 185 2.53 -11.63 1.88
C TRP A 185 1.08 -11.36 1.46
N ALA A 186 0.67 -11.81 0.29
CA ALA A 186 -0.67 -11.55 -0.22
C ALA A 186 -1.79 -12.09 0.71
N PRO A 187 -1.83 -13.38 1.09
CA PRO A 187 -2.89 -13.86 1.97
C PRO A 187 -2.85 -13.28 3.39
N ARG A 188 -1.73 -12.71 3.84
CA ARG A 188 -1.64 -12.02 5.14
C ARG A 188 -2.23 -10.63 5.07
N THR A 189 -1.77 -9.83 4.11
CA THR A 189 -2.30 -8.47 3.91
C THR A 189 -3.78 -8.52 3.53
N GLY A 190 -4.17 -9.48 2.68
CA GLY A 190 -5.58 -9.78 2.43
C GLY A 190 -6.35 -10.17 3.69
N GLY A 191 -5.72 -10.96 4.59
CA GLY A 191 -6.26 -11.29 5.91
C GLY A 191 -6.46 -10.05 6.79
N HIS A 192 -5.53 -9.11 6.77
CA HIS A 192 -5.67 -7.83 7.47
C HIS A 192 -6.87 -7.03 6.94
N ALA A 193 -7.01 -6.91 5.62
CA ALA A 193 -8.19 -6.27 5.02
C ALA A 193 -9.51 -6.97 5.42
N MET A 194 -9.52 -8.30 5.48
CA MET A 194 -10.68 -9.05 5.97
C MET A 194 -10.96 -8.78 7.46
N ARG A 195 -9.93 -8.59 8.30
CA ARG A 195 -10.12 -8.17 9.70
C ARG A 195 -10.79 -6.81 9.79
N LEU A 196 -10.42 -5.83 8.93
CA LEU A 196 -11.07 -4.52 8.90
C LEU A 196 -12.56 -4.64 8.54
N ILE A 197 -12.89 -5.46 7.55
CA ILE A 197 -14.28 -5.72 7.16
C ILE A 197 -15.03 -6.39 8.31
N LEU A 198 -14.60 -7.58 8.73
CA LEU A 198 -15.29 -8.40 9.72
C LEU A 198 -15.30 -7.78 11.12
N GLY A 199 -14.29 -6.96 11.45
CA GLY A 199 -14.24 -6.16 12.67
C GLY A 199 -15.13 -4.92 12.65
N GLY A 200 -15.88 -4.67 11.55
CA GLY A 200 -16.81 -3.54 11.43
C GLY A 200 -16.14 -2.17 11.42
N VAL A 201 -14.88 -2.09 10.94
CA VAL A 201 -14.18 -0.80 10.84
C VAL A 201 -14.94 0.14 9.90
N PHE A 202 -15.39 -0.36 8.75
CA PHE A 202 -16.09 0.45 7.76
C PHE A 202 -17.57 0.73 8.11
N ASP A 203 -18.14 0.07 9.11
CA ASP A 203 -19.43 0.45 9.68
C ASP A 203 -19.27 1.64 10.65
N ARG A 204 -18.16 1.64 11.42
CA ARG A 204 -17.82 2.75 12.32
C ARG A 204 -17.25 3.98 11.59
N TYR A 205 -16.54 3.75 10.48
CA TYR A 205 -15.86 4.78 9.68
C TYR A 205 -16.21 4.62 8.20
N PRO A 206 -17.44 4.94 7.79
CA PRO A 206 -17.97 4.62 6.46
C PRO A 206 -17.26 5.33 5.30
N ASP A 207 -16.64 6.48 5.57
CA ASP A 207 -15.90 7.25 4.56
C ASP A 207 -14.41 6.89 4.51
N ALA A 208 -13.93 6.05 5.43
CA ALA A 208 -12.54 5.59 5.44
C ALA A 208 -12.23 4.79 4.17
N ARG A 209 -11.07 5.06 3.57
CA ARG A 209 -10.59 4.41 2.34
C ARG A 209 -9.29 3.69 2.57
N VAL A 210 -9.22 2.45 2.10
CA VAL A 210 -8.03 1.61 2.13
C VAL A 210 -7.58 1.30 0.72
N ILE A 211 -6.28 1.24 0.49
CA ILE A 211 -5.67 0.80 -0.76
C ILE A 211 -4.89 -0.49 -0.48
N LEU A 212 -5.09 -1.49 -1.31
CA LEU A 212 -4.34 -2.75 -1.29
C LEU A 212 -3.51 -2.90 -2.54
N GLY A 213 -2.28 -3.32 -2.39
CA GLY A 213 -1.37 -3.66 -3.47
C GLY A 213 -1.76 -4.93 -4.25
N HIS A 214 -0.88 -5.34 -5.14
CA HIS A 214 -0.78 -6.69 -5.74
C HIS A 214 -2.11 -7.25 -6.26
N MET A 215 -2.88 -6.41 -6.99
CA MET A 215 -4.21 -6.73 -7.50
C MET A 215 -5.22 -7.07 -6.39
N GLY A 216 -5.09 -6.42 -5.19
CA GLY A 216 -6.00 -6.57 -4.07
C GLY A 216 -5.77 -7.83 -3.25
N GLU A 217 -4.54 -8.33 -3.21
CA GLU A 217 -4.11 -9.38 -2.28
C GLU A 217 -4.99 -10.64 -2.32
N PHE A 218 -5.31 -11.11 -3.54
CA PHE A 218 -6.21 -12.23 -3.87
C PHE A 218 -7.70 -12.01 -3.57
N LEU A 219 -8.09 -11.00 -2.81
CA LEU A 219 -9.47 -10.82 -2.33
C LEU A 219 -10.50 -10.62 -3.46
N PRO A 220 -10.24 -9.86 -4.55
CA PRO A 220 -11.22 -9.68 -5.61
C PRO A 220 -11.75 -11.01 -6.16
N PHE A 221 -10.88 -12.03 -6.24
CA PHE A 221 -11.24 -13.34 -6.79
C PHE A 221 -12.00 -14.26 -5.80
N GLN A 222 -12.24 -13.80 -4.57
CA GLN A 222 -12.92 -14.53 -3.51
C GLN A 222 -14.22 -13.88 -3.04
N LEU A 223 -14.58 -12.69 -3.53
CA LEU A 223 -15.67 -11.88 -2.98
C LEU A 223 -17.02 -12.64 -2.94
N SER A 224 -17.42 -13.32 -4.01
CA SER A 224 -18.65 -14.10 -4.03
C SER A 224 -18.65 -15.27 -3.03
N ARG A 225 -17.48 -15.87 -2.78
CA ARG A 225 -17.36 -16.90 -1.76
C ARG A 225 -17.40 -16.33 -0.36
N LEU A 226 -16.80 -15.19 -0.13
CA LEU A 226 -16.86 -14.48 1.17
C LEU A 226 -18.31 -14.16 1.51
N ASP A 227 -19.07 -13.58 0.58
CA ASP A 227 -20.49 -13.27 0.77
C ASP A 227 -21.30 -14.54 1.09
N SER A 228 -21.14 -15.60 0.28
CA SER A 228 -21.90 -16.83 0.49
C SER A 228 -21.56 -17.53 1.83
N ARG A 229 -20.38 -17.32 2.36
CA ARG A 229 -20.01 -17.85 3.69
C ARG A 229 -20.49 -16.94 4.79
N PHE A 230 -20.43 -15.63 4.59
CA PHE A 230 -20.97 -14.64 5.52
C PHE A 230 -22.46 -14.85 5.79
N GLU A 231 -23.26 -15.15 4.76
CA GLU A 231 -24.71 -15.39 4.89
C GLU A 231 -25.07 -16.63 5.74
N VAL A 232 -24.16 -17.58 5.91
CA VAL A 232 -24.47 -18.87 6.59
C VAL A 232 -23.68 -19.09 7.88
N LEU A 233 -22.70 -18.24 8.18
CA LEU A 233 -21.94 -18.29 9.41
C LEU A 233 -22.53 -17.36 10.46
N ASP A 234 -22.39 -17.71 11.73
CA ASP A 234 -22.80 -16.87 12.85
C ASP A 234 -21.66 -15.97 13.27
N PHE A 235 -21.89 -14.66 13.32
CA PHE A 235 -20.93 -13.66 13.71
C PHE A 235 -21.38 -12.94 14.99
N GLU A 236 -20.50 -12.78 15.96
CA GLU A 236 -20.78 -12.03 17.19
C GLU A 236 -21.17 -10.56 16.90
N HIS A 237 -20.60 -10.00 15.85
CA HIS A 237 -20.87 -8.65 15.41
C HIS A 237 -21.37 -8.70 13.94
N PRO A 238 -22.70 -8.62 13.71
CA PRO A 238 -23.23 -8.60 12.37
C PRO A 238 -22.81 -7.30 11.65
N LEU A 239 -22.38 -7.45 10.41
CA LEU A 239 -22.08 -6.31 9.54
C LEU A 239 -23.37 -5.75 8.93
N GLU A 240 -23.37 -4.45 8.60
CA GLU A 240 -24.49 -3.79 7.94
C GLU A 240 -24.63 -4.17 6.46
N ARG A 241 -23.53 -4.63 5.83
CA ARG A 241 -23.44 -4.96 4.40
C ARG A 241 -22.69 -6.29 4.18
N LEU A 242 -22.80 -6.83 2.98
CA LEU A 242 -21.98 -7.99 2.57
C LEU A 242 -20.48 -7.60 2.46
N PRO A 243 -19.56 -8.54 2.73
CA PRO A 243 -18.13 -8.28 2.58
C PRO A 243 -17.73 -7.66 1.24
N SER A 244 -18.32 -8.12 0.13
CA SER A 244 -18.03 -7.56 -1.19
C SER A 244 -18.47 -6.11 -1.37
N GLU A 245 -19.50 -5.65 -0.66
CA GLU A 245 -19.98 -4.27 -0.75
C GLU A 245 -18.99 -3.31 -0.08
N TYR A 246 -18.43 -3.68 1.10
CA TYR A 246 -17.33 -2.91 1.72
C TYR A 246 -16.11 -2.86 0.82
N PHE A 247 -15.77 -3.99 0.19
CA PHE A 247 -14.65 -4.04 -0.72
C PHE A 247 -14.82 -3.06 -1.88
N ARG A 248 -16.01 -3.00 -2.47
CA ARG A 248 -16.31 -2.09 -3.60
C ARG A 248 -16.42 -0.61 -3.21
N THR A 249 -16.75 -0.30 -1.95
CA THR A 249 -16.99 1.08 -1.50
C THR A 249 -15.79 1.69 -0.77
N ASN A 250 -15.11 0.91 0.05
CA ASN A 250 -14.07 1.39 0.95
C ASN A 250 -12.67 0.98 0.53
N ILE A 251 -12.52 -0.02 -0.38
CA ILE A 251 -11.21 -0.55 -0.76
C ILE A 251 -10.95 -0.29 -2.25
N ALA A 252 -9.83 0.35 -2.53
CA ALA A 252 -9.25 0.44 -3.86
C ALA A 252 -8.05 -0.51 -3.96
N ILE A 253 -7.65 -0.87 -5.18
CA ILE A 253 -6.54 -1.79 -5.41
C ILE A 253 -5.54 -1.22 -6.41
N THR A 254 -4.30 -1.72 -6.38
CA THR A 254 -3.29 -1.37 -7.35
C THR A 254 -2.80 -2.58 -8.15
N THR A 255 -2.18 -2.32 -9.30
CA THR A 255 -1.66 -3.36 -10.19
C THR A 255 -0.27 -3.86 -9.80
N THR A 256 0.31 -3.38 -8.71
CA THR A 256 1.66 -3.64 -8.21
C THR A 256 2.10 -5.07 -8.48
N GLY A 257 3.22 -5.26 -9.18
CA GLY A 257 3.85 -6.56 -9.40
C GLY A 257 3.01 -7.60 -10.18
N VAL A 258 1.72 -7.33 -10.48
CA VAL A 258 0.81 -8.27 -11.14
C VAL A 258 0.47 -7.77 -12.55
N PHE A 259 1.41 -7.94 -13.49
CA PHE A 259 1.28 -7.44 -14.86
C PHE A 259 0.60 -8.47 -15.79
N SER A 260 -0.60 -8.91 -15.39
CA SER A 260 -1.45 -9.84 -16.11
C SER A 260 -2.75 -9.19 -16.55
N HIS A 261 -3.01 -9.12 -17.85
CA HIS A 261 -4.26 -8.59 -18.40
C HIS A 261 -5.50 -9.39 -17.93
N ALA A 262 -5.36 -10.71 -17.79
CA ALA A 262 -6.44 -11.55 -17.30
C ALA A 262 -6.80 -11.21 -15.85
N ALA A 263 -5.78 -11.01 -14.99
CA ALA A 263 -6.00 -10.59 -13.61
C ALA A 263 -6.63 -9.18 -13.53
N LEU A 264 -6.15 -8.23 -14.34
CA LEU A 264 -6.70 -6.87 -14.41
C LEU A 264 -8.18 -6.88 -14.80
N ILE A 265 -8.55 -7.59 -15.87
CA ILE A 265 -9.94 -7.66 -16.34
C ILE A 265 -10.85 -8.31 -15.29
N ALA A 266 -10.40 -9.40 -14.68
CA ALA A 266 -11.16 -10.07 -13.63
C ALA A 266 -11.32 -9.18 -12.39
N ALA A 267 -10.26 -8.49 -11.94
CA ALA A 267 -10.33 -7.55 -10.82
C ALA A 267 -11.28 -6.38 -11.12
N ILE A 268 -11.19 -5.77 -12.31
CA ILE A 268 -12.13 -4.72 -12.74
C ILE A 268 -13.60 -5.23 -12.71
N GLY A 269 -13.83 -6.47 -13.14
CA GLY A 269 -15.15 -7.09 -13.11
C GLY A 269 -15.72 -7.24 -11.69
N GLU A 270 -14.87 -7.46 -10.71
CA GLU A 270 -15.26 -7.65 -9.30
C GLU A 270 -15.39 -6.33 -8.52
N VAL A 271 -14.44 -5.40 -8.69
CA VAL A 271 -14.37 -4.20 -7.85
C VAL A 271 -14.76 -2.90 -8.58
N GLY A 272 -14.95 -2.96 -9.88
CA GLY A 272 -15.20 -1.79 -10.73
C GLY A 272 -13.90 -1.07 -11.15
N VAL A 273 -13.90 -0.50 -12.34
CA VAL A 273 -12.72 0.18 -12.92
C VAL A 273 -12.29 1.39 -12.11
N ASP A 274 -13.21 2.06 -11.43
CA ASP A 274 -12.95 3.27 -10.64
C ASP A 274 -12.17 2.99 -9.33
N ASN A 275 -12.03 1.72 -8.94
CA ASN A 275 -11.30 1.29 -7.76
C ASN A 275 -9.94 0.64 -8.08
N VAL A 276 -9.49 0.67 -9.34
CA VAL A 276 -8.21 0.10 -9.76
C VAL A 276 -7.25 1.21 -10.16
N MET A 277 -6.03 1.20 -9.61
CA MET A 277 -4.98 2.18 -9.91
C MET A 277 -3.72 1.47 -10.40
N PHE A 278 -2.93 2.18 -11.20
CA PHE A 278 -1.65 1.67 -11.70
C PHE A 278 -0.56 1.79 -10.63
N SER A 279 0.32 0.80 -10.58
CA SER A 279 1.52 0.79 -9.76
C SER A 279 2.60 -0.10 -10.37
N ILE A 280 3.85 0.15 -10.01
CA ILE A 280 5.02 -0.58 -10.51
C ILE A 280 5.57 -1.52 -9.44
N ASP A 281 5.80 -1.02 -8.24
CA ASP A 281 6.62 -1.61 -7.17
C ASP A 281 8.13 -1.31 -7.36
N TYR A 282 8.44 -0.07 -7.77
CA TYR A 282 9.83 0.34 -7.93
C TYR A 282 10.56 0.38 -6.56
N PRO A 283 11.78 -0.12 -6.44
CA PRO A 283 12.64 -0.64 -7.51
C PRO A 283 12.59 -2.17 -7.69
N PHE A 284 11.64 -2.88 -7.07
CA PHE A 284 11.59 -4.34 -7.01
C PHE A 284 11.10 -4.96 -8.32
N GLU A 285 10.25 -4.24 -9.06
CA GLU A 285 9.71 -4.65 -10.34
C GLU A 285 10.19 -3.76 -11.51
N SER A 286 9.99 -4.24 -12.73
CA SER A 286 10.43 -3.53 -13.94
C SER A 286 9.43 -2.46 -14.36
N THR A 287 9.84 -1.18 -14.32
CA THR A 287 9.06 -0.05 -14.83
C THR A 287 8.64 -0.25 -16.29
N GLU A 288 9.55 -0.75 -17.15
CA GLU A 288 9.25 -1.00 -18.56
C GLU A 288 8.10 -2.01 -18.73
N LYS A 289 8.15 -3.15 -18.01
CA LYS A 289 7.10 -4.18 -18.08
C LYS A 289 5.76 -3.66 -17.55
N ALA A 290 5.77 -2.94 -16.44
CA ALA A 290 4.57 -2.34 -15.86
C ALA A 290 3.93 -1.33 -16.82
N VAL A 291 4.71 -0.44 -17.42
CA VAL A 291 4.21 0.55 -18.38
C VAL A 291 3.73 -0.12 -19.66
N GLN A 292 4.44 -1.11 -20.17
CA GLN A 292 3.97 -1.89 -21.32
C GLN A 292 2.63 -2.58 -21.02
N PHE A 293 2.50 -3.19 -19.85
CA PHE A 293 1.27 -3.83 -19.40
C PHE A 293 0.09 -2.85 -19.44
N ILE A 294 0.18 -1.68 -18.82
CA ILE A 294 -0.96 -0.75 -18.81
C ILE A 294 -1.24 -0.15 -20.21
N ARG A 295 -0.21 0.11 -21.02
CA ARG A 295 -0.39 0.65 -22.38
C ARG A 295 -1.04 -0.33 -23.35
N THR A 296 -0.85 -1.63 -23.13
CA THR A 296 -1.41 -2.70 -23.98
C THR A 296 -2.63 -3.37 -23.35
N ALA A 297 -3.12 -2.87 -22.22
CA ALA A 297 -4.30 -3.40 -21.56
C ALA A 297 -5.52 -3.36 -22.50
N PRO A 298 -6.29 -4.47 -22.63
CA PRO A 298 -7.45 -4.55 -23.50
C PRO A 298 -8.67 -3.84 -22.87
N LEU A 299 -8.50 -2.56 -22.59
CA LEU A 299 -9.51 -1.66 -22.00
C LEU A 299 -9.91 -0.61 -23.01
N ALA A 300 -11.13 -0.05 -22.87
CA ALA A 300 -11.48 1.16 -23.57
C ALA A 300 -10.53 2.31 -23.16
N PRO A 301 -10.20 3.26 -24.06
CA PRO A 301 -9.25 4.34 -23.72
C PRO A 301 -9.60 5.12 -22.44
N ALA A 302 -10.89 5.32 -22.15
CA ALA A 302 -11.35 6.00 -20.95
C ALA A 302 -11.07 5.17 -19.68
N ASP A 303 -11.27 3.87 -19.73
CA ASP A 303 -11.02 2.96 -18.59
C ASP A 303 -9.52 2.76 -18.37
N GLN A 304 -8.75 2.69 -19.46
CA GLN A 304 -7.30 2.67 -19.39
C GLN A 304 -6.75 3.94 -18.71
N ALA A 305 -7.30 5.11 -19.03
CA ALA A 305 -6.93 6.38 -18.39
C ALA A 305 -7.33 6.40 -16.91
N ARG A 306 -8.50 5.83 -16.54
CA ARG A 306 -8.91 5.70 -15.14
C ARG A 306 -7.87 4.92 -14.34
N VAL A 307 -7.49 3.75 -14.82
CA VAL A 307 -6.48 2.91 -14.15
C VAL A 307 -5.12 3.60 -14.13
N ALA A 308 -4.71 4.21 -15.24
CA ALA A 308 -3.38 4.78 -15.40
C ALA A 308 -3.12 6.03 -14.53
N HIS A 309 -4.15 6.88 -14.29
CA HIS A 309 -3.95 8.10 -13.50
C HIS A 309 -5.20 8.71 -12.86
N VAL A 310 -6.38 8.66 -13.51
CA VAL A 310 -7.55 9.41 -13.03
C VAL A 310 -8.00 8.97 -11.63
N ASN A 311 -7.98 7.67 -11.36
CA ASN A 311 -8.33 7.15 -10.04
C ASN A 311 -7.33 7.56 -8.97
N ALA A 312 -6.03 7.56 -9.27
CA ALA A 312 -4.98 8.04 -8.36
C ALA A 312 -5.16 9.54 -8.06
N GLU A 313 -5.41 10.36 -9.09
CA GLU A 313 -5.68 11.79 -8.92
C GLU A 313 -6.89 12.05 -8.03
N ARG A 314 -7.95 11.28 -8.18
CA ARG A 314 -9.17 11.39 -7.38
C ARG A 314 -8.98 10.91 -5.94
N ILE A 315 -8.43 9.70 -5.76
CA ILE A 315 -8.33 9.06 -4.43
C ILE A 315 -7.29 9.77 -3.55
N LEU A 316 -6.17 10.20 -4.15
CA LEU A 316 -5.06 10.88 -3.47
C LEU A 316 -5.16 12.41 -3.55
N ARG A 317 -6.18 12.97 -4.22
CA ARG A 317 -6.39 14.43 -4.37
C ARG A 317 -5.19 15.18 -4.95
N LEU A 318 -4.49 14.59 -5.92
CA LEU A 318 -3.21 15.12 -6.44
C LEU A 318 -3.34 16.43 -7.25
N ASN A 319 -4.53 16.87 -7.60
CA ASN A 319 -4.77 18.08 -8.44
C ASN A 319 -5.52 19.20 -7.68
N GLN A 320 -5.53 19.16 -6.34
CA GLN A 320 -6.21 20.17 -5.51
C GLN A 320 -5.24 21.22 -4.98
#